data_52b76a4290981a04ef23593f7511cd1e
#
_entry.id   52b76a4290981a04ef23593f7511cd1e
#
_cell.length_a   1.000
_cell.length_b   1.000
_cell.length_c   1.000
_cell.angle_alpha   90.00
_cell.angle_beta   90.00
_cell.angle_gamma   90.00
#
_symmetry.space_group_name_H-M   'P 1'
#
loop_
_entity.id
_entity.type
_entity.pdbx_description
1 polymer ?
#
loop_
_entity_poly.entity_id
_entity_poly.type
_entity_poly.pdbx_seq_one_letter_code
_entity_poly.pdbx_strand_id
1 'polypeptide(L)'
;MLDKKKFYINGKWVEPVNKNECEVINPSTEEVCAIISLGSSDDTNAAVKAAKSAFETWKETSKEERLNLLEKLLNIYNSRWDDMTDAITTELGCPKDWCSANQTSSGAGHIEDFIKRLKDFEFEPGFDKGSTNHIVYEPIGVCGLITPWNWPINQIALKVIPAFATGCTMVLKPSEIAPLSGMLFAEMIDEAGFPAGVFNLVNGDGPGVGTDLSGHPDVDMISFTGSTRAGKLITKNAAETIKRVCLELGGKGGNIVFADAYPDAVRDGIRNVMSNSGQSCDAPTRMLVEKSIYKRAVEDAVDEANKIQVDQASKKGNHIGPVISKTQYD
;
A
#
# COMPACT_ATOMS: atom_id res chain seq x y z
N MET A 1 5.53 6.06 23.18
CA MET A 1 6.42 5.44 22.19
C MET A 1 6.14 3.94 22.16
N LEU A 2 5.77 3.41 20.99
CA LEU A 2 5.44 2.00 20.79
C LEU A 2 6.71 1.19 20.52
N ASP A 3 6.82 -0.02 21.08
CA ASP A 3 7.86 -1.00 20.71
C ASP A 3 7.28 -1.99 19.70
N LYS A 4 7.68 -1.86 18.44
CA LYS A 4 7.17 -2.65 17.29
C LYS A 4 8.32 -3.33 16.53
N LYS A 5 9.30 -3.90 17.23
CA LYS A 5 10.54 -4.44 16.67
C LYS A 5 10.41 -5.81 16.03
N LYS A 6 9.31 -6.53 16.26
CA LYS A 6 9.12 -7.89 15.74
C LYS A 6 8.62 -7.88 14.30
N PHE A 7 8.96 -8.95 13.58
CA PHE A 7 8.41 -9.26 12.27
C PHE A 7 7.31 -10.32 12.38
N TYR A 8 6.36 -10.31 11.45
CA TYR A 8 5.36 -11.37 11.37
C TYR A 8 5.80 -12.41 10.35
N ILE A 9 6.26 -13.56 10.81
CA ILE A 9 6.79 -14.62 9.95
C ILE A 9 6.18 -15.96 10.38
N ASN A 10 5.65 -16.71 9.40
CA ASN A 10 5.10 -18.04 9.61
C ASN A 10 4.05 -18.11 10.75
N GLY A 11 3.11 -17.16 10.74
CA GLY A 11 2.02 -17.09 11.73
C GLY A 11 2.47 -16.65 13.12
N LYS A 12 3.62 -16.00 13.27
CA LYS A 12 4.16 -15.58 14.59
C LYS A 12 4.90 -14.25 14.51
N TRP A 13 4.81 -13.49 15.59
CA TRP A 13 5.66 -12.32 15.81
C TRP A 13 7.01 -12.78 16.35
N VAL A 14 8.07 -12.63 15.55
CA VAL A 14 9.43 -13.10 15.84
C VAL A 14 10.40 -11.94 16.03
N GLU A 15 11.42 -12.14 16.88
CA GLU A 15 12.50 -11.18 17.03
C GLU A 15 13.37 -11.15 15.74
N PRO A 16 13.93 -9.99 15.36
CA PRO A 16 14.87 -9.89 14.26
C PRO A 16 16.15 -10.68 14.56
N VAL A 17 16.76 -11.27 13.53
CA VAL A 17 18.06 -11.96 13.66
C VAL A 17 19.15 -10.99 14.10
N ASN A 18 19.15 -9.78 13.53
CA ASN A 18 20.09 -8.73 13.88
C ASN A 18 19.33 -7.51 14.41
N LYS A 19 19.85 -6.92 15.50
CA LYS A 19 19.29 -5.67 16.04
C LYS A 19 19.72 -4.51 15.14
N ASN A 20 18.78 -3.99 14.40
CA ASN A 20 18.94 -2.77 13.60
C ASN A 20 17.65 -1.94 13.78
N GLU A 21 17.67 -1.02 14.74
CA GLU A 21 16.50 -0.26 15.13
C GLU A 21 16.34 1.00 14.26
N CYS A 22 15.09 1.34 13.96
CA CYS A 22 14.70 2.52 13.22
C CYS A 22 13.57 3.24 13.95
N GLU A 23 13.72 4.53 14.11
CA GLU A 23 12.70 5.40 14.71
C GLU A 23 11.62 5.76 13.68
N VAL A 24 10.37 5.64 14.09
CA VAL A 24 9.22 6.15 13.34
C VAL A 24 8.81 7.48 13.94
N ILE A 25 8.81 8.51 13.13
CA ILE A 25 8.53 9.88 13.56
C ILE A 25 7.06 10.21 13.27
N ASN A 26 6.37 10.77 14.25
CA ASN A 26 5.08 11.41 14.01
C ASN A 26 5.31 12.78 13.36
N PRO A 27 4.93 13.00 12.11
CA PRO A 27 5.24 14.24 11.40
C PRO A 27 4.48 15.47 11.94
N SER A 28 3.41 15.25 12.71
CA SER A 28 2.68 16.36 13.35
C SER A 28 3.36 16.93 14.59
N THR A 29 4.15 16.12 15.29
CA THR A 29 4.84 16.52 16.52
C THR A 29 6.35 16.54 16.36
N GLU A 30 6.86 15.94 15.28
CA GLU A 30 8.29 15.69 15.02
C GLU A 30 8.98 14.82 16.11
N GLU A 31 8.18 14.09 16.88
CA GLU A 31 8.66 13.21 17.96
C GLU A 31 8.64 11.74 17.52
N VAL A 32 9.49 10.94 18.14
CA VAL A 32 9.50 9.48 17.96
C VAL A 32 8.22 8.88 18.54
N CYS A 33 7.39 8.27 17.70
CA CYS A 33 6.14 7.62 18.09
C CYS A 33 6.30 6.09 18.26
N ALA A 34 7.22 5.47 17.50
CA ALA A 34 7.50 4.04 17.60
C ALA A 34 8.96 3.74 17.29
N ILE A 35 9.41 2.54 17.71
CA ILE A 35 10.67 1.95 17.25
C ILE A 35 10.34 0.63 16.56
N ILE A 36 10.87 0.45 15.35
CA ILE A 36 10.80 -0.80 14.58
C ILE A 36 12.22 -1.37 14.39
N SER A 37 12.31 -2.61 13.90
CA SER A 37 13.56 -3.16 13.38
C SER A 37 13.59 -3.08 11.87
N LEU A 38 14.77 -2.92 11.29
CA LEU A 38 15.04 -3.15 9.87
C LEU A 38 15.61 -4.55 9.71
N GLY A 39 14.94 -5.37 8.90
CA GLY A 39 15.29 -6.76 8.67
C GLY A 39 16.62 -6.93 7.92
N SER A 40 17.22 -8.06 8.15
CA SER A 40 18.42 -8.56 7.46
C SER A 40 18.04 -9.51 6.33
N SER A 41 19.04 -9.93 5.56
CA SER A 41 18.88 -11.00 4.55
C SER A 41 18.42 -12.32 5.18
N ASP A 42 18.82 -12.61 6.42
CA ASP A 42 18.37 -13.83 7.12
C ASP A 42 16.88 -13.76 7.47
N ASP A 43 16.39 -12.59 7.90
CA ASP A 43 14.96 -12.37 8.16
C ASP A 43 14.15 -12.48 6.87
N THR A 44 14.65 -11.90 5.77
CA THR A 44 14.04 -11.99 4.45
C THR A 44 13.98 -13.44 3.96
N ASN A 45 15.08 -14.18 4.08
CA ASN A 45 15.15 -15.59 3.71
C ASN A 45 14.17 -16.44 4.54
N ALA A 46 14.06 -16.18 5.85
CA ALA A 46 13.12 -16.88 6.73
C ALA A 46 11.66 -16.64 6.29
N ALA A 47 11.30 -15.39 5.96
CA ALA A 47 9.97 -15.03 5.49
C ALA A 47 9.65 -15.66 4.13
N VAL A 48 10.57 -15.60 3.16
CA VAL A 48 10.38 -16.22 1.84
C VAL A 48 10.29 -17.74 1.93
N LYS A 49 11.11 -18.37 2.77
CA LYS A 49 11.01 -19.81 3.02
C LYS A 49 9.67 -20.21 3.62
N ALA A 50 9.14 -19.44 4.56
CA ALA A 50 7.81 -19.66 5.12
C ALA A 50 6.72 -19.53 4.04
N ALA A 51 6.79 -18.47 3.21
CA ALA A 51 5.88 -18.26 2.10
C ALA A 51 5.91 -19.42 1.09
N LYS A 52 7.11 -19.86 0.69
CA LYS A 52 7.30 -20.97 -0.24
C LYS A 52 6.72 -22.29 0.31
N SER A 53 6.95 -22.56 1.60
CA SER A 53 6.40 -23.76 2.24
C SER A 53 4.87 -23.73 2.31
N ALA A 54 4.30 -22.58 2.65
CA ALA A 54 2.84 -22.41 2.72
C ALA A 54 2.17 -22.46 1.35
N PHE A 55 2.88 -22.06 0.29
CA PHE A 55 2.35 -22.10 -1.08
C PHE A 55 1.91 -23.49 -1.52
N GLU A 56 2.60 -24.54 -1.10
CA GLU A 56 2.28 -25.92 -1.50
C GLU A 56 0.86 -26.35 -1.13
N THR A 57 0.31 -25.82 -0.03
CA THR A 57 -1.05 -26.11 0.41
C THR A 57 -2.02 -24.98 0.08
N TRP A 58 -1.58 -23.72 0.15
CA TRP A 58 -2.43 -22.56 -0.09
C TRP A 58 -2.92 -22.48 -1.53
N LYS A 59 -2.10 -22.80 -2.51
CA LYS A 59 -2.47 -22.83 -3.94
C LYS A 59 -3.63 -23.78 -4.25
N GLU A 60 -3.81 -24.84 -3.45
CA GLU A 60 -4.85 -25.86 -3.63
C GLU A 60 -6.17 -25.49 -2.92
N THR A 61 -6.21 -24.37 -2.17
CA THR A 61 -7.44 -23.94 -1.50
C THR A 61 -8.52 -23.55 -2.50
N SER A 62 -9.76 -23.85 -2.16
CA SER A 62 -10.90 -23.48 -2.99
C SER A 62 -11.13 -21.96 -3.00
N LYS A 63 -11.85 -21.49 -4.01
CA LYS A 63 -12.32 -20.09 -4.08
C LYS A 63 -13.14 -19.72 -2.85
N GLU A 64 -13.99 -20.62 -2.38
CA GLU A 64 -14.87 -20.45 -1.22
C GLU A 64 -14.08 -20.31 0.09
N GLU A 65 -13.03 -21.09 0.29
CA GLU A 65 -12.15 -20.96 1.47
C GLU A 65 -11.48 -19.60 1.51
N ARG A 66 -10.95 -19.13 0.37
CA ARG A 66 -10.32 -17.82 0.26
C ARG A 66 -11.33 -16.69 0.45
N LEU A 67 -12.55 -16.81 -0.11
CA LEU A 67 -13.64 -15.85 0.12
C LEU A 67 -14.01 -15.75 1.59
N ASN A 68 -14.17 -16.86 2.27
CA ASN A 68 -14.52 -16.89 3.69
C ASN A 68 -13.47 -16.19 4.57
N LEU A 69 -12.18 -16.36 4.26
CA LEU A 69 -11.09 -15.68 4.98
C LEU A 69 -11.08 -14.17 4.70
N LEU A 70 -11.30 -13.77 3.44
CA LEU A 70 -11.38 -12.35 3.07
C LEU A 70 -12.60 -11.66 3.71
N GLU A 71 -13.75 -12.33 3.80
CA GLU A 71 -14.94 -11.80 4.48
C GLU A 71 -14.71 -11.65 6.00
N LYS A 72 -14.01 -12.60 6.63
CA LYS A 72 -13.58 -12.46 8.03
C LYS A 72 -12.62 -11.29 8.22
N LEU A 73 -11.62 -11.15 7.32
CA LEU A 73 -10.68 -10.03 7.38
C LEU A 73 -11.39 -8.69 7.24
N LEU A 74 -12.37 -8.57 6.35
CA LEU A 74 -13.19 -7.36 6.21
C LEU A 74 -13.94 -7.02 7.49
N ASN A 75 -14.55 -8.02 8.15
CA ASN A 75 -15.26 -7.81 9.40
C ASN A 75 -14.32 -7.34 10.50
N ILE A 76 -13.13 -7.93 10.63
CA ILE A 76 -12.11 -7.53 11.59
C ILE A 76 -11.61 -6.13 11.29
N TYR A 77 -11.31 -5.83 10.02
CA TYR A 77 -10.90 -4.51 9.59
C TYR A 77 -11.92 -3.43 9.98
N ASN A 78 -13.20 -3.68 9.72
CA ASN A 78 -14.28 -2.75 10.06
C ASN A 78 -14.44 -2.60 11.59
N SER A 79 -14.23 -3.65 12.37
CA SER A 79 -14.27 -3.58 13.84
C SER A 79 -13.09 -2.82 14.45
N ARG A 80 -11.95 -2.77 13.74
CA ARG A 80 -10.72 -2.07 14.14
C ARG A 80 -10.45 -0.82 13.29
N TRP A 81 -11.52 -0.21 12.77
CA TRP A 81 -11.45 0.98 11.92
C TRP A 81 -10.71 2.15 12.56
N ASP A 82 -11.03 2.43 13.81
CA ASP A 82 -10.41 3.53 14.55
C ASP A 82 -8.92 3.26 14.84
N ASP A 83 -8.54 2.02 15.14
CA ASP A 83 -7.15 1.61 15.32
C ASP A 83 -6.33 1.89 14.04
N MET A 84 -6.88 1.54 12.87
CA MET A 84 -6.25 1.78 11.57
C MET A 84 -6.13 3.27 11.28
N THR A 85 -7.19 4.03 11.55
CA THR A 85 -7.19 5.48 11.38
C THR A 85 -6.13 6.13 12.27
N ASP A 86 -6.03 5.73 13.53
CA ASP A 86 -5.06 6.28 14.49
C ASP A 86 -3.63 5.91 14.12
N ALA A 87 -3.39 4.69 13.65
CA ALA A 87 -2.06 4.27 13.17
C ALA A 87 -1.61 5.13 11.99
N ILE A 88 -2.46 5.31 10.98
CA ILE A 88 -2.12 6.10 9.79
C ILE A 88 -1.99 7.58 10.14
N THR A 89 -2.90 8.14 10.95
CA THR A 89 -2.80 9.54 11.41
C THR A 89 -1.47 9.79 12.14
N THR A 90 -1.03 8.82 12.94
CA THR A 90 0.21 8.91 13.71
C THR A 90 1.45 8.87 12.81
N GLU A 91 1.52 7.94 11.86
CA GLU A 91 2.71 7.74 11.04
C GLU A 91 2.79 8.63 9.80
N LEU A 92 1.63 9.03 9.23
CA LEU A 92 1.54 9.85 8.01
C LEU A 92 1.30 11.34 8.32
N GLY A 93 0.66 11.65 9.44
CA GLY A 93 0.31 13.02 9.79
C GLY A 93 -0.93 13.57 9.09
N CYS A 94 -1.74 12.75 8.46
CA CYS A 94 -3.00 13.19 7.87
C CYS A 94 -4.06 13.47 8.96
N PRO A 95 -4.91 14.51 8.80
CA PRO A 95 -5.98 14.81 9.76
C PRO A 95 -6.92 13.62 9.96
N LYS A 96 -7.28 13.32 11.22
CA LYS A 96 -7.98 12.08 11.60
C LYS A 96 -9.28 11.87 10.82
N ASP A 97 -10.12 12.90 10.69
CA ASP A 97 -11.41 12.77 9.96
C ASP A 97 -11.18 12.50 8.46
N TRP A 98 -10.20 13.19 7.87
CA TRP A 98 -9.83 12.96 6.48
C TRP A 98 -9.18 11.58 6.30
N CYS A 99 -8.33 11.17 7.23
CA CYS A 99 -7.69 9.85 7.24
C CYS A 99 -8.74 8.73 7.26
N SER A 100 -9.72 8.82 8.15
CA SER A 100 -10.83 7.87 8.24
C SER A 100 -11.60 7.77 6.92
N ALA A 101 -11.98 8.93 6.36
CA ALA A 101 -12.80 8.98 5.15
C ALA A 101 -12.06 8.59 3.86
N ASN A 102 -10.74 8.71 3.80
CA ASN A 102 -9.97 8.50 2.57
C ASN A 102 -8.94 7.38 2.70
N GLN A 103 -8.05 7.43 3.70
CA GLN A 103 -6.99 6.42 3.86
C GLN A 103 -7.58 5.09 4.36
N THR A 104 -8.23 5.10 5.53
CA THR A 104 -8.79 3.89 6.13
C THR A 104 -9.86 3.27 5.25
N SER A 105 -10.76 4.09 4.69
CA SER A 105 -11.82 3.61 3.79
C SER A 105 -11.28 2.93 2.54
N SER A 106 -10.12 3.36 2.02
CA SER A 106 -9.52 2.73 0.85
C SER A 106 -9.12 1.27 1.10
N GLY A 107 -8.62 0.96 2.30
CA GLY A 107 -8.29 -0.42 2.68
C GLY A 107 -9.51 -1.33 2.67
N ALA A 108 -10.61 -0.92 3.34
CA ALA A 108 -11.87 -1.66 3.34
C ALA A 108 -12.45 -1.79 1.92
N GLY A 109 -12.46 -0.70 1.16
CA GLY A 109 -12.97 -0.68 -0.21
C GLY A 109 -12.26 -1.67 -1.13
N HIS A 110 -10.93 -1.82 -0.99
CA HIS A 110 -10.19 -2.83 -1.75
C HIS A 110 -10.54 -4.25 -1.32
N ILE A 111 -10.69 -4.52 -0.02
CA ILE A 111 -11.11 -5.85 0.44
C ILE A 111 -12.50 -6.19 -0.12
N GLU A 112 -13.45 -5.27 -0.04
CA GLU A 112 -14.83 -5.42 -0.57
C GLU A 112 -14.84 -5.66 -2.08
N ASP A 113 -14.09 -4.86 -2.85
CA ASP A 113 -14.05 -4.97 -4.32
C ASP A 113 -13.45 -6.32 -4.75
N PHE A 114 -12.36 -6.76 -4.12
CA PHE A 114 -11.78 -8.06 -4.44
C PHE A 114 -12.63 -9.25 -4.01
N ILE A 115 -13.35 -9.17 -2.89
CA ILE A 115 -14.36 -10.18 -2.53
C ILE A 115 -15.41 -10.28 -3.64
N LYS A 116 -15.94 -9.14 -4.11
CA LYS A 116 -16.93 -9.11 -5.20
C LYS A 116 -16.36 -9.72 -6.49
N ARG A 117 -15.16 -9.28 -6.90
CA ARG A 117 -14.51 -9.79 -8.11
C ARG A 117 -14.20 -11.28 -8.01
N LEU A 118 -13.74 -11.76 -6.86
CA LEU A 118 -13.43 -13.17 -6.67
C LEU A 118 -14.69 -14.05 -6.79
N LYS A 119 -15.85 -13.58 -6.30
CA LYS A 119 -17.13 -14.32 -6.46
C LYS A 119 -17.44 -14.60 -7.92
N ASP A 120 -17.18 -13.63 -8.79
CA ASP A 120 -17.49 -13.71 -10.22
C ASP A 120 -16.33 -14.28 -11.06
N PHE A 121 -15.13 -14.41 -10.46
CA PHE A 121 -13.94 -14.85 -11.21
C PHE A 121 -13.96 -16.37 -11.45
N GLU A 122 -13.77 -16.75 -12.73
CA GLU A 122 -13.63 -18.13 -13.16
C GLU A 122 -12.15 -18.45 -13.38
N PHE A 123 -11.61 -19.37 -12.60
CA PHE A 123 -10.21 -19.84 -12.77
C PHE A 123 -10.06 -20.75 -14.00
N GLU A 124 -11.15 -21.37 -14.44
CA GLU A 124 -11.22 -22.19 -15.64
C GLU A 124 -12.38 -21.72 -16.53
N PRO A 125 -12.26 -20.58 -17.22
CA PRO A 125 -13.38 -20.00 -17.98
C PRO A 125 -13.84 -20.85 -19.16
N GLY A 126 -13.16 -21.95 -19.42
CA GLY A 126 -13.42 -22.78 -20.56
C GLY A 126 -12.89 -22.20 -21.86
N PHE A 127 -13.05 -22.95 -22.95
CA PHE A 127 -12.74 -22.48 -24.29
C PHE A 127 -13.99 -22.67 -25.18
N ASP A 128 -13.95 -22.17 -26.41
CA ASP A 128 -15.09 -22.28 -27.34
C ASP A 128 -15.70 -23.68 -27.37
N LYS A 129 -17.05 -23.76 -27.51
CA LYS A 129 -17.78 -25.02 -27.61
C LYS A 129 -17.15 -25.93 -28.67
N GLY A 130 -16.67 -27.10 -28.24
CA GLY A 130 -16.02 -28.08 -29.12
C GLY A 130 -14.50 -28.00 -29.20
N SER A 131 -13.85 -27.04 -28.49
CA SER A 131 -12.40 -27.01 -28.33
C SER A 131 -11.95 -28.04 -27.30
N THR A 132 -10.79 -28.66 -27.56
CA THR A 132 -10.07 -29.49 -26.56
C THR A 132 -9.04 -28.65 -25.76
N ASN A 133 -8.93 -27.37 -26.05
CA ASN A 133 -8.03 -26.46 -25.33
C ASN A 133 -8.74 -25.90 -24.09
N HIS A 134 -8.01 -25.76 -23.02
CA HIS A 134 -8.47 -25.14 -21.77
C HIS A 134 -7.54 -23.99 -21.38
N ILE A 135 -8.13 -22.90 -20.86
CA ILE A 135 -7.39 -21.84 -20.16
C ILE A 135 -7.57 -22.07 -18.68
N VAL A 136 -6.46 -22.17 -17.96
CA VAL A 136 -6.44 -22.32 -16.50
C VAL A 136 -5.62 -21.17 -15.93
N TYR A 137 -6.20 -20.45 -14.97
CA TYR A 137 -5.50 -19.42 -14.19
C TYR A 137 -4.96 -20.03 -12.92
N GLU A 138 -3.65 -20.06 -12.78
CA GLU A 138 -2.95 -20.61 -11.61
C GLU A 138 -2.27 -19.50 -10.80
N PRO A 139 -2.12 -19.70 -9.46
CA PRO A 139 -1.31 -18.80 -8.64
C PRO A 139 0.13 -18.71 -9.14
N ILE A 140 0.68 -17.50 -9.22
CA ILE A 140 2.04 -17.30 -9.74
C ILE A 140 3.12 -17.82 -8.80
N GLY A 141 2.85 -17.96 -7.50
CA GLY A 141 3.83 -18.40 -6.51
C GLY A 141 3.97 -17.43 -5.32
N VAL A 142 5.20 -17.20 -4.90
CA VAL A 142 5.56 -16.27 -3.82
C VAL A 142 5.69 -14.85 -4.36
N CYS A 143 4.94 -13.92 -3.78
CA CYS A 143 4.95 -12.50 -4.15
C CYS A 143 5.75 -11.67 -3.14
N GLY A 144 6.75 -10.93 -3.59
CA GLY A 144 7.39 -9.85 -2.84
C GLY A 144 6.60 -8.55 -3.04
N LEU A 145 6.03 -8.03 -1.96
CA LEU A 145 5.18 -6.84 -1.99
C LEU A 145 5.90 -5.69 -1.30
N ILE A 146 6.19 -4.60 -2.02
CA ILE A 146 6.93 -3.46 -1.49
C ILE A 146 6.07 -2.20 -1.67
N THR A 147 5.73 -1.55 -0.55
CA THR A 147 4.79 -0.42 -0.53
C THR A 147 5.40 0.88 -0.04
N PRO A 148 4.94 2.02 -0.55
CA PRO A 148 5.37 3.35 -0.13
C PRO A 148 4.64 3.80 1.15
N TRP A 149 4.94 5.01 1.57
CA TRP A 149 4.44 5.63 2.79
C TRP A 149 3.19 6.52 2.59
N ASN A 150 2.91 6.98 1.36
CA ASN A 150 1.95 8.06 1.13
C ASN A 150 0.46 7.65 1.21
N TRP A 151 0.16 6.42 0.83
CA TRP A 151 -1.16 5.79 0.96
C TRP A 151 -0.98 4.38 1.54
N PRO A 152 -0.53 4.26 2.82
CA PRO A 152 0.03 3.02 3.32
C PRO A 152 -0.95 1.85 3.21
N ILE A 153 -2.13 1.92 3.82
CA ILE A 153 -3.07 0.78 3.78
C ILE A 153 -3.69 0.57 2.38
N ASN A 154 -3.90 1.63 1.59
CA ASN A 154 -4.34 1.53 0.20
C ASN A 154 -3.38 0.65 -0.60
N GLN A 155 -2.09 0.98 -0.56
CA GLN A 155 -1.07 0.28 -1.33
C GLN A 155 -0.82 -1.15 -0.82
N ILE A 156 -0.98 -1.39 0.48
CA ILE A 156 -0.89 -2.73 1.06
C ILE A 156 -2.07 -3.58 0.60
N ALA A 157 -3.30 -3.09 0.76
CA ALA A 157 -4.51 -3.83 0.39
C ALA A 157 -4.56 -4.15 -1.11
N LEU A 158 -4.19 -3.20 -1.99
CA LEU A 158 -4.11 -3.41 -3.44
C LEU A 158 -3.15 -4.52 -3.87
N LYS A 159 -2.22 -4.94 -3.02
CA LYS A 159 -1.25 -6.00 -3.32
C LYS A 159 -1.58 -7.28 -2.56
N VAL A 160 -1.88 -7.17 -1.27
CA VAL A 160 -2.12 -8.32 -0.39
C VAL A 160 -3.43 -9.03 -0.74
N ILE A 161 -4.51 -8.29 -0.93
CA ILE A 161 -5.83 -8.89 -1.16
C ILE A 161 -5.91 -9.66 -2.49
N PRO A 162 -5.46 -9.12 -3.65
CA PRO A 162 -5.44 -9.93 -4.87
C PRO A 162 -4.50 -11.14 -4.78
N ALA A 163 -3.38 -11.06 -4.05
CA ALA A 163 -2.51 -12.22 -3.84
C ALA A 163 -3.23 -13.32 -3.03
N PHE A 164 -3.96 -12.96 -1.96
CA PHE A 164 -4.82 -13.93 -1.25
C PHE A 164 -5.90 -14.51 -2.17
N ALA A 165 -6.63 -13.66 -2.89
CA ALA A 165 -7.72 -14.06 -3.76
C ALA A 165 -7.29 -15.06 -4.84
N THR A 166 -6.08 -14.90 -5.36
CA THR A 166 -5.53 -15.76 -6.43
C THR A 166 -4.74 -16.95 -5.91
N GLY A 167 -4.63 -17.19 -4.60
CA GLY A 167 -3.93 -18.33 -4.03
C GLY A 167 -2.40 -18.18 -3.97
N CYS A 168 -1.87 -16.96 -4.08
CA CYS A 168 -0.46 -16.67 -3.90
C CYS A 168 -0.11 -16.53 -2.42
N THR A 169 1.14 -16.82 -2.07
CA THR A 169 1.72 -16.47 -0.78
C THR A 169 2.63 -15.25 -0.90
N MET A 170 2.98 -14.60 0.21
CA MET A 170 3.65 -13.32 0.09
C MET A 170 4.54 -12.93 1.25
N VAL A 171 5.47 -12.02 0.96
CA VAL A 171 6.25 -11.26 1.94
C VAL A 171 6.03 -9.78 1.67
N LEU A 172 5.46 -9.07 2.64
CA LEU A 172 5.24 -7.64 2.60
C LEU A 172 6.43 -6.90 3.24
N LYS A 173 6.97 -5.91 2.51
CA LYS A 173 7.85 -4.88 3.04
C LYS A 173 7.14 -3.52 2.96
N PRO A 174 6.52 -3.03 4.04
CA PRO A 174 6.01 -1.67 4.05
C PRO A 174 7.15 -0.65 4.10
N SER A 175 6.84 0.62 3.86
CA SER A 175 7.83 1.67 4.06
C SER A 175 8.25 1.75 5.52
N GLU A 176 9.53 1.89 5.79
CA GLU A 176 10.10 2.11 7.13
C GLU A 176 9.64 3.43 7.76
N ILE A 177 9.17 4.37 6.94
CA ILE A 177 8.65 5.67 7.40
C ILE A 177 7.21 5.55 7.90
N ALA A 178 6.41 4.65 7.29
CA ALA A 178 5.01 4.41 7.66
C ALA A 178 4.72 2.89 7.79
N PRO A 179 5.26 2.22 8.82
CA PRO A 179 5.14 0.77 8.99
C PRO A 179 3.95 0.34 9.86
N LEU A 180 3.39 1.25 10.69
CA LEU A 180 2.47 0.89 11.76
C LEU A 180 1.14 0.33 11.24
N SER A 181 0.58 0.94 10.23
CA SER A 181 -0.65 0.44 9.57
C SER A 181 -0.45 -0.92 8.93
N GLY A 182 0.73 -1.18 8.33
CA GLY A 182 1.08 -2.49 7.79
C GLY A 182 1.21 -3.56 8.87
N MET A 183 1.80 -3.23 10.01
CA MET A 183 1.92 -4.13 11.16
C MET A 183 0.55 -4.41 11.79
N LEU A 184 -0.31 -3.39 11.92
CA LEU A 184 -1.67 -3.54 12.38
C LEU A 184 -2.49 -4.44 11.42
N PHE A 185 -2.29 -4.29 10.13
CA PHE A 185 -2.95 -5.14 9.14
C PHE A 185 -2.48 -6.60 9.23
N ALA A 186 -1.21 -6.85 9.56
CA ALA A 186 -0.71 -8.20 9.86
C ALA A 186 -1.40 -8.82 11.10
N GLU A 187 -1.66 -8.02 12.15
CA GLU A 187 -2.46 -8.47 13.32
C GLU A 187 -3.88 -8.87 12.89
N MET A 188 -4.53 -8.09 12.02
CA MET A 188 -5.88 -8.39 11.52
C MET A 188 -5.90 -9.66 10.65
N ILE A 189 -4.87 -9.90 9.84
CA ILE A 189 -4.70 -11.11 9.02
C ILE A 189 -4.54 -12.35 9.92
N ASP A 190 -3.76 -12.24 11.00
CA ASP A 190 -3.59 -13.31 12.00
C ASP A 190 -4.92 -13.62 12.69
N GLU A 191 -5.64 -12.60 13.14
CA GLU A 191 -6.98 -12.72 13.76
C GLU A 191 -8.02 -13.34 12.81
N ALA A 192 -7.94 -13.06 11.50
CA ALA A 192 -8.82 -13.65 10.49
C ALA A 192 -8.57 -15.15 10.27
N GLY A 193 -7.42 -15.66 10.73
CA GLY A 193 -7.08 -17.07 10.70
C GLY A 193 -6.49 -17.53 9.36
N PHE A 194 -5.80 -16.68 8.64
CA PHE A 194 -5.02 -17.12 7.47
C PHE A 194 -3.94 -18.12 7.90
N PRO A 195 -3.69 -19.18 7.11
CA PRO A 195 -2.70 -20.18 7.46
C PRO A 195 -1.29 -19.58 7.64
N ALA A 196 -0.53 -20.14 8.57
CA ALA A 196 0.85 -19.72 8.83
C ALA A 196 1.70 -19.73 7.55
N GLY A 197 2.47 -18.67 7.31
CA GLY A 197 3.33 -18.52 6.15
C GLY A 197 2.66 -17.98 4.88
N VAL A 198 1.33 -17.98 4.78
CA VAL A 198 0.62 -17.40 3.62
C VAL A 198 0.89 -15.91 3.49
N PHE A 199 0.90 -15.21 4.61
CA PHE A 199 1.31 -13.82 4.73
C PHE A 199 2.50 -13.70 5.69
N ASN A 200 3.50 -12.91 5.29
CA ASN A 200 4.65 -12.56 6.12
C ASN A 200 4.93 -11.06 5.98
N LEU A 201 5.43 -10.44 7.05
CA LEU A 201 5.82 -9.02 7.05
C LEU A 201 7.22 -8.88 7.64
N VAL A 202 8.11 -8.24 6.87
CA VAL A 202 9.44 -7.85 7.30
C VAL A 202 9.62 -6.36 7.04
N ASN A 203 9.72 -5.57 8.11
CA ASN A 203 10.09 -4.16 7.99
C ASN A 203 11.55 -4.05 7.53
N GLY A 204 11.84 -3.07 6.72
CA GLY A 204 13.18 -2.86 6.20
C GLY A 204 13.25 -1.69 5.23
N ASP A 205 14.45 -1.29 4.90
CA ASP A 205 14.71 -0.25 3.92
C ASP A 205 14.81 -0.80 2.48
N GLY A 206 15.01 0.10 1.53
CA GLY A 206 15.16 -0.27 0.12
C GLY A 206 16.44 -1.05 -0.18
N PRO A 207 17.64 -0.58 0.29
CA PRO A 207 18.93 -1.25 0.09
C PRO A 207 19.03 -2.63 0.73
N GLY A 208 18.40 -2.85 1.89
CA GLY A 208 18.35 -4.14 2.59
C GLY A 208 17.22 -5.02 2.05
N VAL A 209 16.13 -5.15 2.82
CA VAL A 209 15.01 -6.07 2.53
C VAL A 209 14.42 -5.87 1.12
N GLY A 210 14.36 -4.62 0.61
CA GLY A 210 13.87 -4.34 -0.74
C GLY A 210 14.75 -4.97 -1.83
N THR A 211 16.07 -4.89 -1.69
CA THR A 211 17.01 -5.50 -2.60
C THR A 211 16.96 -7.03 -2.49
N ASP A 212 16.96 -7.57 -1.27
CA ASP A 212 16.89 -9.00 -1.03
C ASP A 212 15.63 -9.63 -1.64
N LEU A 213 14.45 -9.06 -1.38
CA LEU A 213 13.20 -9.56 -1.97
C LEU A 213 13.22 -9.52 -3.51
N SER A 214 13.69 -8.40 -4.09
CA SER A 214 13.68 -8.24 -5.55
C SER A 214 14.66 -9.18 -6.27
N GLY A 215 15.75 -9.58 -5.62
CA GLY A 215 16.74 -10.53 -6.14
C GLY A 215 16.54 -11.98 -5.70
N HIS A 216 15.60 -12.27 -4.77
CA HIS A 216 15.48 -13.59 -4.16
C HIS A 216 15.06 -14.67 -5.18
N PRO A 217 15.75 -15.81 -5.27
CA PRO A 217 15.46 -16.85 -6.27
C PRO A 217 14.10 -17.53 -6.08
N ASP A 218 13.59 -17.59 -4.84
CA ASP A 218 12.31 -18.21 -4.49
C ASP A 218 11.15 -17.20 -4.44
N VAL A 219 11.32 -16.00 -4.97
CA VAL A 219 10.25 -15.03 -5.19
C VAL A 219 9.91 -15.02 -6.67
N ASP A 220 8.64 -15.25 -7.02
CA ASP A 220 8.17 -15.40 -8.40
C ASP A 220 7.68 -14.10 -9.01
N MET A 221 7.26 -13.16 -8.17
CA MET A 221 6.76 -11.85 -8.60
C MET A 221 7.14 -10.76 -7.58
N ILE A 222 7.48 -9.57 -8.09
CA ILE A 222 7.56 -8.34 -7.30
C ILE A 222 6.44 -7.39 -7.70
N SER A 223 5.65 -6.95 -6.73
CA SER A 223 4.74 -5.82 -6.88
C SER A 223 5.26 -4.65 -6.05
N PHE A 224 5.67 -3.60 -6.73
CA PHE A 224 6.30 -2.42 -6.14
C PHE A 224 5.50 -1.16 -6.44
N THR A 225 5.33 -0.31 -5.43
CA THR A 225 4.92 1.07 -5.60
C THR A 225 5.93 1.99 -4.92
N GLY A 226 6.39 3.01 -5.66
CA GLY A 226 7.38 3.97 -5.13
C GLY A 226 8.06 4.79 -6.21
N SER A 227 9.34 5.13 -5.99
CA SER A 227 10.09 5.99 -6.91
C SER A 227 10.54 5.27 -8.19
N THR A 228 10.61 6.02 -9.29
CA THR A 228 11.16 5.52 -10.58
C THR A 228 12.58 4.97 -10.40
N ARG A 229 13.40 5.58 -9.54
CA ARG A 229 14.76 5.11 -9.25
C ARG A 229 14.76 3.70 -8.65
N ALA A 230 13.93 3.48 -7.63
CA ALA A 230 13.81 2.17 -6.99
C ALA A 230 13.20 1.13 -7.95
N GLY A 231 12.19 1.50 -8.75
CA GLY A 231 11.59 0.60 -9.75
C GLY A 231 12.61 0.10 -10.77
N LYS A 232 13.52 0.98 -11.24
CA LYS A 232 14.62 0.58 -12.13
C LYS A 232 15.58 -0.41 -11.48
N LEU A 233 15.91 -0.24 -10.20
CA LEU A 233 16.81 -1.16 -9.46
C LEU A 233 16.13 -2.52 -9.26
N ILE A 234 14.87 -2.53 -8.85
CA ILE A 234 14.07 -3.74 -8.68
C ILE A 234 13.99 -4.52 -9.99
N THR A 235 13.71 -3.85 -11.11
CA THR A 235 13.65 -4.50 -12.43
C THR A 235 14.99 -5.15 -12.79
N LYS A 236 16.12 -4.50 -12.52
CA LYS A 236 17.45 -5.07 -12.76
C LYS A 236 17.70 -6.30 -11.91
N ASN A 237 17.40 -6.24 -10.60
CA ASN A 237 17.60 -7.38 -9.69
C ASN A 237 16.70 -8.56 -10.08
N ALA A 238 15.44 -8.28 -10.44
CA ALA A 238 14.46 -9.29 -10.83
C ALA A 238 14.83 -10.03 -12.14
N ALA A 239 15.59 -9.38 -13.00
CA ALA A 239 15.97 -9.95 -14.30
C ALA A 239 16.81 -11.24 -14.18
N GLU A 240 17.61 -11.40 -13.12
CA GLU A 240 18.46 -12.59 -12.91
C GLU A 240 17.64 -13.88 -12.77
N THR A 241 16.40 -13.80 -12.33
CA THR A 241 15.49 -14.94 -12.18
C THR A 241 14.27 -14.87 -13.09
N ILE A 242 14.22 -13.87 -13.99
CA ILE A 242 13.11 -13.64 -14.95
C ILE A 242 11.74 -13.54 -14.25
N LYS A 243 11.72 -13.12 -12.98
CA LYS A 243 10.47 -12.99 -12.23
C LYS A 243 9.60 -11.84 -12.77
N ARG A 244 8.30 -11.97 -12.62
CA ARG A 244 7.37 -10.91 -13.00
C ARG A 244 7.57 -9.68 -12.11
N VAL A 245 7.54 -8.49 -12.72
CA VAL A 245 7.60 -7.21 -12.01
C VAL A 245 6.40 -6.36 -12.40
N CYS A 246 5.65 -5.90 -11.39
CA CYS A 246 4.58 -4.92 -11.52
C CYS A 246 5.02 -3.64 -10.81
N LEU A 247 5.04 -2.52 -11.52
CA LEU A 247 5.53 -1.24 -11.01
C LEU A 247 4.43 -0.20 -11.06
N GLU A 248 4.16 0.41 -9.90
CA GLU A 248 3.38 1.64 -9.76
C GLU A 248 4.34 2.76 -9.32
N LEU A 249 4.49 3.78 -10.15
CA LEU A 249 5.54 4.78 -9.98
C LEU A 249 4.95 6.19 -9.87
N GLY A 250 5.76 7.13 -9.40
CA GLY A 250 5.38 8.53 -9.34
C GLY A 250 5.17 9.15 -10.72
N GLY A 251 4.37 10.17 -10.76
CA GLY A 251 4.03 10.90 -11.97
C GLY A 251 3.86 12.40 -11.75
N LYS A 252 3.56 13.11 -12.82
CA LYS A 252 3.14 14.50 -12.84
C LYS A 252 1.89 14.61 -13.72
N GLY A 253 0.73 14.20 -13.17
CA GLY A 253 -0.55 14.27 -13.84
C GLY A 253 -0.92 15.68 -14.30
N GLY A 254 -1.62 15.79 -15.41
CA GLY A 254 -2.16 17.06 -15.90
C GLY A 254 -3.64 17.17 -15.55
N ASN A 255 -4.05 18.31 -14.96
CA ASN A 255 -5.44 18.71 -14.88
C ASN A 255 -5.72 19.64 -16.07
N ILE A 256 -6.65 19.26 -16.95
CA ILE A 256 -6.93 20.02 -18.19
C ILE A 256 -8.29 20.71 -18.04
N VAL A 257 -8.31 22.04 -18.14
CA VAL A 257 -9.51 22.87 -17.94
C VAL A 257 -9.79 23.68 -19.20
N PHE A 258 -10.90 23.41 -19.87
CA PHE A 258 -11.41 24.16 -21.00
C PHE A 258 -12.39 25.27 -20.57
N ALA A 259 -12.72 26.18 -21.49
CA ALA A 259 -13.58 27.33 -21.22
C ALA A 259 -15.02 26.95 -20.83
N ASP A 260 -15.49 25.80 -21.28
CA ASP A 260 -16.81 25.24 -21.02
C ASP A 260 -16.84 24.29 -19.79
N ALA A 261 -15.73 24.17 -19.04
CA ALA A 261 -15.71 23.42 -17.80
C ALA A 261 -16.69 24.05 -16.78
N TYR A 262 -17.18 23.19 -15.84
CA TYR A 262 -18.08 23.69 -14.78
C TYR A 262 -17.37 24.77 -13.93
N PRO A 263 -18.13 25.69 -13.30
CA PRO A 263 -17.59 26.92 -12.70
C PRO A 263 -16.50 26.71 -11.66
N ASP A 264 -16.56 25.62 -10.87
CA ASP A 264 -15.61 25.32 -9.79
C ASP A 264 -14.45 24.40 -10.19
N ALA A 265 -14.33 24.02 -11.47
CA ALA A 265 -13.31 23.09 -11.95
C ALA A 265 -11.86 23.44 -11.53
N VAL A 266 -11.52 24.74 -11.55
CA VAL A 266 -10.20 25.22 -11.10
C VAL A 266 -10.04 25.07 -9.59
N ARG A 267 -11.05 25.48 -8.81
CA ARG A 267 -11.03 25.39 -7.34
C ARG A 267 -10.96 23.96 -6.85
N ASP A 268 -11.75 23.06 -7.45
CA ASP A 268 -11.71 21.64 -7.16
C ASP A 268 -10.38 21.01 -7.55
N GLY A 269 -9.77 21.47 -8.65
CA GLY A 269 -8.42 21.10 -9.03
C GLY A 269 -7.38 21.45 -7.97
N ILE A 270 -7.49 22.64 -7.35
CA ILE A 270 -6.60 23.04 -6.25
C ILE A 270 -6.84 22.20 -5.00
N ARG A 271 -8.09 21.96 -4.60
CA ARG A 271 -8.43 21.09 -3.46
C ARG A 271 -7.88 19.69 -3.66
N ASN A 272 -8.03 19.15 -4.87
CA ASN A 272 -7.57 17.80 -5.21
C ASN A 272 -6.03 17.70 -5.10
N VAL A 273 -5.27 18.62 -5.70
CA VAL A 273 -3.80 18.56 -5.65
C VAL A 273 -3.26 18.72 -4.24
N MET A 274 -3.97 19.44 -3.36
CA MET A 274 -3.57 19.64 -1.96
C MET A 274 -4.03 18.51 -1.03
N SER A 275 -4.90 17.63 -1.50
CA SER A 275 -5.34 16.44 -0.75
C SER A 275 -4.12 15.60 -0.35
N ASN A 276 -4.16 15.01 0.84
CA ASN A 276 -3.02 14.27 1.43
C ASN A 276 -1.72 15.11 1.46
N SER A 277 -1.82 16.42 1.61
CA SER A 277 -0.70 17.37 1.56
C SER A 277 0.11 17.33 0.24
N GLY A 278 -0.56 16.99 -0.86
CA GLY A 278 0.05 16.83 -2.18
C GLY A 278 0.83 15.52 -2.37
N GLN A 279 0.75 14.60 -1.43
CA GLN A 279 1.58 13.40 -1.38
C GLN A 279 0.92 12.20 -2.08
N SER A 280 0.46 12.38 -3.33
CA SER A 280 -0.15 11.31 -4.13
C SER A 280 0.56 11.13 -5.47
N CYS A 281 0.69 9.87 -5.91
CA CYS A 281 1.38 9.54 -7.18
C CYS A 281 0.64 10.07 -8.41
N ASP A 282 -0.69 10.22 -8.31
CA ASP A 282 -1.61 10.73 -9.32
C ASP A 282 -1.97 12.22 -9.11
N ALA A 283 -1.38 12.90 -8.12
CA ALA A 283 -1.66 14.30 -7.84
C ALA A 283 -1.53 15.15 -9.13
N PRO A 284 -2.60 15.88 -9.54
CA PRO A 284 -2.59 16.66 -10.76
C PRO A 284 -1.86 18.00 -10.58
N THR A 285 -0.55 17.92 -10.38
CA THR A 285 0.33 19.05 -10.01
C THR A 285 0.57 20.06 -11.12
N ARG A 286 0.04 19.82 -12.32
CA ARG A 286 0.07 20.75 -13.45
C ARG A 286 -1.33 21.02 -13.93
N MET A 287 -1.77 22.28 -13.87
CA MET A 287 -3.06 22.68 -14.43
C MET A 287 -2.85 23.33 -15.80
N LEU A 288 -3.37 22.72 -16.85
CA LEU A 288 -3.34 23.18 -18.23
C LEU A 288 -4.67 23.85 -18.55
N VAL A 289 -4.67 25.16 -18.68
CA VAL A 289 -5.90 25.96 -18.80
C VAL A 289 -6.00 26.57 -20.19
N GLU A 290 -7.19 26.51 -20.79
CA GLU A 290 -7.46 27.17 -22.05
C GLU A 290 -7.16 28.68 -21.97
N LYS A 291 -6.50 29.24 -22.97
CA LYS A 291 -6.01 30.60 -22.96
C LYS A 291 -7.09 31.65 -22.69
N SER A 292 -8.30 31.43 -23.20
CA SER A 292 -9.42 32.38 -23.06
C SER A 292 -9.85 32.62 -21.60
N ILE A 293 -9.66 31.64 -20.71
CA ILE A 293 -10.04 31.71 -19.30
C ILE A 293 -8.83 31.77 -18.35
N TYR A 294 -7.61 31.79 -18.87
CA TYR A 294 -6.38 31.64 -18.07
C TYR A 294 -6.28 32.64 -16.92
N LYS A 295 -6.56 33.94 -17.16
CA LYS A 295 -6.45 34.98 -16.14
C LYS A 295 -7.41 34.71 -14.97
N ARG A 296 -8.68 34.41 -15.26
CA ARG A 296 -9.68 34.05 -14.24
C ARG A 296 -9.28 32.78 -13.49
N ALA A 297 -8.79 31.77 -14.20
CA ALA A 297 -8.36 30.53 -13.59
C ALA A 297 -7.19 30.73 -12.59
N VAL A 298 -6.24 31.62 -12.89
CA VAL A 298 -5.17 31.97 -11.95
C VAL A 298 -5.73 32.67 -10.71
N GLU A 299 -6.68 33.61 -10.87
CA GLU A 299 -7.33 34.29 -9.76
C GLU A 299 -8.10 33.28 -8.87
N ASP A 300 -8.91 32.40 -9.47
CA ASP A 300 -9.65 31.35 -8.77
C ASP A 300 -8.70 30.36 -8.04
N ALA A 301 -7.58 29.99 -8.67
CA ALA A 301 -6.59 29.10 -8.06
C ALA A 301 -5.91 29.72 -6.84
N VAL A 302 -5.49 31.00 -6.95
CA VAL A 302 -4.87 31.73 -5.83
C VAL A 302 -5.86 31.91 -4.68
N ASP A 303 -7.09 32.32 -4.98
CA ASP A 303 -8.15 32.48 -3.97
C ASP A 303 -8.41 31.16 -3.22
N GLU A 304 -8.45 30.04 -3.92
CA GLU A 304 -8.70 28.76 -3.29
C GLU A 304 -7.49 28.26 -2.49
N ALA A 305 -6.28 28.40 -3.02
CA ALA A 305 -5.06 28.01 -2.33
C ALA A 305 -4.89 28.79 -1.00
N ASN A 306 -5.23 30.07 -0.96
CA ASN A 306 -5.17 30.90 0.25
C ASN A 306 -6.16 30.49 1.36
N LYS A 307 -7.18 29.68 1.05
CA LYS A 307 -8.11 29.15 2.05
C LYS A 307 -7.61 27.89 2.72
N ILE A 308 -6.63 27.22 2.14
CA ILE A 308 -6.11 25.96 2.65
C ILE A 308 -5.29 26.22 3.92
N GLN A 309 -5.71 25.60 5.00
CA GLN A 309 -5.03 25.67 6.27
C GLN A 309 -4.16 24.43 6.47
N VAL A 310 -3.00 24.59 7.07
CA VAL A 310 -2.11 23.51 7.49
C VAL A 310 -2.10 23.48 9.01
N ASP A 311 -2.39 22.33 9.60
CA ASP A 311 -2.41 22.19 11.06
C ASP A 311 -2.03 20.76 11.48
N GLN A 312 -1.92 20.54 12.79
CA GLN A 312 -1.62 19.23 13.36
C GLN A 312 -2.72 18.22 13.06
N ALA A 313 -2.35 16.99 12.75
CA ALA A 313 -3.26 15.89 12.40
C ALA A 313 -4.30 15.60 13.49
N SER A 314 -3.99 15.83 14.77
CA SER A 314 -4.88 15.61 15.91
C SER A 314 -6.00 16.65 16.03
N LYS A 315 -5.88 17.81 15.39
CA LYS A 315 -6.91 18.84 15.44
C LYS A 315 -8.11 18.51 14.55
N LYS A 316 -9.28 18.94 15.00
CA LYS A 316 -10.52 18.88 14.20
C LYS A 316 -10.59 20.09 13.27
N GLY A 317 -11.19 19.88 12.10
CA GLY A 317 -11.43 20.96 11.15
C GLY A 317 -11.04 20.58 9.72
N ASN A 318 -11.32 21.49 8.80
CA ASN A 318 -10.98 21.32 7.39
C ASN A 318 -9.59 21.89 7.12
N HIS A 319 -8.56 21.09 7.34
CA HIS A 319 -7.15 21.42 7.10
C HIS A 319 -6.41 20.23 6.51
N ILE A 320 -5.23 20.48 5.95
CA ILE A 320 -4.28 19.44 5.58
C ILE A 320 -3.24 19.26 6.69
N GLY A 321 -2.64 18.09 6.77
CA GLY A 321 -1.56 17.79 7.72
C GLY A 321 -0.18 18.26 7.24
N PRO A 322 0.88 17.97 8.01
CA PRO A 322 2.25 18.16 7.58
C PRO A 322 2.63 17.23 6.42
N VAL A 323 3.76 17.48 5.80
CA VAL A 323 4.45 16.47 4.97
C VAL A 323 5.13 15.45 5.88
N ILE A 324 5.25 14.21 5.42
CA ILE A 324 5.60 13.05 6.26
C ILE A 324 7.03 13.08 6.82
N SER A 325 7.96 13.76 6.16
CA SER A 325 9.37 13.71 6.57
C SER A 325 10.15 14.93 6.10
N LYS A 326 11.32 15.15 6.73
CA LYS A 326 12.29 16.18 6.32
C LYS A 326 12.71 16.02 4.85
N THR A 327 12.93 14.79 4.40
CA THR A 327 13.29 14.49 2.99
C THR A 327 12.18 14.89 2.01
N GLN A 328 10.93 14.75 2.43
CA GLN A 328 9.79 15.16 1.59
C GLN A 328 9.60 16.67 1.61
N TYR A 329 9.98 17.35 2.70
CA TYR A 329 9.90 18.80 2.85
C TYR A 329 10.97 19.52 1.99
N ASP A 330 12.23 19.05 2.00
CA ASP A 330 13.36 19.61 1.24
C ASP A 330 13.21 19.39 -0.28
#